data_5220bc3135274afc73f4b166fdc1dcd4
#
_entry.id   5220bc3135274afc73f4b166fdc1dcd4
#
_cell.length_a   1.000
_cell.length_b   1.000
_cell.length_c   1.000
_cell.angle_alpha   90.00
_cell.angle_beta   90.00
_cell.angle_gamma   90.00
#
_symmetry.space_group_name_H-M   'P 1'
#
loop_
_entity.id
_entity.type
_entity.pdbx_description
1 polymer ?
#
loop_
_entity_poly.entity_id
_entity_poly.type
_entity_poly.pdbx_seq_one_letter_code
_entity_poly.pdbx_strand_id
1 'polypeptide(L)'
;PRKHIDVLDLDQFLAYSDDVGVSLDIKEGEVLEARDWQDYTMRNAVSINTRVSVSGRSDKSNYYLAGGYLDNNGIIRNTNVRQYDFRANFDHRIAKFIKVGTKTTVSNRKNQMTQGTEPGGTQNATRATSMIRQMLGSKPYVTTSGEDLGDEEDYKGTDLWLNSYEDGSDEFRLSGSLYADIRLTKWLSFKTTFGTDYRNKNRTRFYGQYLDNGLNGRAGFSELVAFRYNVDNMFN
;
A
#
# COMPACT_ATOMS: atom_id res chain seq x y z
N PRO A 1 17.43 10.65 9.99
CA PRO A 1 16.79 11.60 10.90
C PRO A 1 15.54 12.16 10.23
N ARG A 2 14.43 12.06 10.92
CA ARG A 2 13.14 12.62 10.49
C ARG A 2 13.28 14.15 10.52
N LYS A 3 13.10 14.81 9.38
CA LYS A 3 13.08 16.28 9.33
C LYS A 3 11.71 16.73 9.83
N HIS A 4 11.68 17.38 10.97
CA HIS A 4 10.48 18.04 11.48
C HIS A 4 10.25 19.32 10.67
N ILE A 5 9.01 19.61 10.34
CA ILE A 5 8.61 20.86 9.68
C ILE A 5 8.23 21.83 10.78
N ASP A 6 8.79 23.04 10.75
CA ASP A 6 8.46 24.06 11.71
C ASP A 6 7.02 24.54 11.50
N VAL A 7 6.18 24.30 12.49
CA VAL A 7 4.80 24.77 12.61
C VAL A 7 4.66 25.51 13.93
N LEU A 8 3.60 26.31 14.07
CA LEU A 8 3.33 27.03 15.32
C LEU A 8 3.08 26.00 16.44
N ASP A 9 3.73 26.20 17.57
CA ASP A 9 3.37 25.53 18.82
C ASP A 9 2.12 26.17 19.45
N LEU A 10 1.64 25.63 20.58
CA LEU A 10 0.43 26.13 21.22
C LEU A 10 0.54 27.60 21.60
N ASP A 11 1.65 28.02 22.24
CA ASP A 11 1.82 29.39 22.71
C ASP A 11 1.91 30.37 21.55
N GLN A 12 2.66 30.01 20.50
CA GLN A 12 2.76 30.79 19.26
C GLN A 12 1.42 30.90 18.54
N PHE A 13 0.65 29.80 18.50
CA PHE A 13 -0.67 29.76 17.89
C PHE A 13 -1.66 30.67 18.65
N LEU A 14 -1.67 30.62 19.99
CA LEU A 14 -2.54 31.47 20.81
C LEU A 14 -2.19 32.95 20.64
N ALA A 15 -0.91 33.29 20.66
CA ALA A 15 -0.43 34.65 20.42
C ALA A 15 -0.82 35.18 19.04
N TYR A 16 -0.66 34.34 18.00
CA TYR A 16 -1.07 34.67 16.64
C TYR A 16 -2.59 34.87 16.53
N SER A 17 -3.39 34.00 17.16
CA SER A 17 -4.86 34.09 17.13
C SER A 17 -5.36 35.38 17.80
N ASP A 18 -4.72 35.79 18.89
CA ASP A 18 -5.02 37.06 19.58
C ASP A 18 -4.65 38.27 18.70
N ASP A 19 -3.47 38.24 18.07
CA ASP A 19 -2.99 39.33 17.19
C ASP A 19 -3.89 39.54 15.97
N VAL A 20 -4.42 38.46 15.37
CA VAL A 20 -5.33 38.55 14.22
C VAL A 20 -6.80 38.68 14.60
N GLY A 21 -7.13 38.69 15.91
CA GLY A 21 -8.50 38.84 16.41
C GLY A 21 -9.40 37.62 16.14
N VAL A 22 -8.82 36.43 16.01
CA VAL A 22 -9.59 35.18 15.87
C VAL A 22 -9.95 34.64 17.22
N SER A 23 -11.24 34.62 17.54
CA SER A 23 -11.76 33.98 18.76
C SER A 23 -11.68 32.46 18.63
N LEU A 24 -11.06 31.81 19.58
CA LEU A 24 -11.11 30.36 19.72
C LEU A 24 -12.40 29.95 20.41
N ASP A 25 -13.21 29.13 19.77
CA ASP A 25 -14.47 28.63 20.34
C ASP A 25 -14.20 27.48 21.33
N ILE A 26 -13.65 27.87 22.50
CA ILE A 26 -13.34 26.95 23.58
C ILE A 26 -14.52 26.94 24.54
N LYS A 27 -15.11 25.77 24.76
CA LYS A 27 -16.23 25.61 25.70
C LYS A 27 -15.77 25.94 27.14
N GLU A 28 -16.64 26.51 27.94
CA GLU A 28 -16.35 26.80 29.34
C GLU A 28 -15.96 25.53 30.11
N GLY A 29 -14.84 25.57 30.78
CA GLY A 29 -14.30 24.43 31.56
C GLY A 29 -13.38 23.48 30.78
N GLU A 30 -13.14 23.72 29.51
CA GLU A 30 -12.16 22.95 28.75
C GLU A 30 -10.75 23.50 28.93
N VAL A 31 -9.79 22.60 28.99
CA VAL A 31 -8.37 22.91 29.04
C VAL A 31 -7.73 22.48 27.72
N LEU A 32 -6.90 23.34 27.14
CA LEU A 32 -6.13 23.03 25.95
C LEU A 32 -4.88 22.25 26.34
N GLU A 33 -4.69 21.09 25.73
CA GLU A 33 -3.49 20.29 25.84
C GLU A 33 -2.69 20.42 24.53
N ALA A 34 -1.43 20.88 24.64
CA ALA A 34 -0.56 21.02 23.47
C ALA A 34 -0.35 19.67 22.77
N ARG A 35 -0.48 19.67 21.45
CA ARG A 35 -0.32 18.46 20.64
C ARG A 35 0.59 18.71 19.44
N ASP A 36 1.71 18.00 19.39
CA ASP A 36 2.51 17.90 18.17
C ASP A 36 1.94 16.81 17.26
N TRP A 37 1.25 17.23 16.23
CA TRP A 37 0.62 16.31 15.28
C TRP A 37 1.63 15.54 14.41
N GLN A 38 2.84 16.05 14.23
CA GLN A 38 3.89 15.33 13.50
C GLN A 38 4.39 14.13 14.32
N ASP A 39 4.63 14.32 15.59
CA ASP A 39 5.03 13.23 16.48
C ASP A 39 3.87 12.26 16.75
N TYR A 40 2.65 12.76 16.82
CA TYR A 40 1.47 11.92 16.94
C TYR A 40 1.22 11.04 15.72
N THR A 41 1.37 11.58 14.52
CA THR A 41 1.03 10.90 13.25
C THR A 41 2.17 10.03 12.74
N MET A 42 3.41 10.46 12.94
CA MET A 42 4.58 9.78 12.42
C MET A 42 5.22 8.85 13.46
N ARG A 43 5.88 7.83 12.95
CA ARG A 43 6.66 6.88 13.77
C ARG A 43 7.99 6.54 13.11
N ASN A 44 8.91 6.00 13.90
CA ASN A 44 10.05 5.29 13.35
C ASN A 44 9.55 4.00 12.71
N ALA A 45 9.79 3.85 11.42
CA ALA A 45 9.30 2.71 10.65
C ALA A 45 10.42 1.68 10.45
N VAL A 46 10.10 0.43 10.70
CA VAL A 46 11.01 -0.70 10.47
C VAL A 46 10.57 -1.43 9.21
N SER A 47 11.51 -1.71 8.33
CA SER A 47 11.31 -2.52 7.14
C SER A 47 12.12 -3.80 7.24
N ILE A 48 11.47 -4.94 7.03
CA ILE A 48 12.10 -6.26 6.98
C ILE A 48 11.89 -6.80 5.58
N ASN A 49 12.99 -7.17 4.91
CA ASN A 49 12.96 -7.81 3.61
C ASN A 49 13.91 -9.01 3.64
N THR A 50 13.33 -10.20 3.60
CA THR A 50 14.07 -11.44 3.67
C THR A 50 13.78 -12.31 2.46
N ARG A 51 14.82 -12.89 1.87
CA ARG A 51 14.68 -13.82 0.77
C ARG A 51 15.61 -15.01 0.97
N VAL A 52 15.05 -16.20 0.76
CA VAL A 52 15.80 -17.46 0.78
C VAL A 52 15.65 -18.11 -0.59
N SER A 53 16.73 -18.66 -1.12
CA SER A 53 16.68 -19.37 -2.38
C SER A 53 17.57 -20.61 -2.37
N VAL A 54 17.16 -21.59 -3.15
CA VAL A 54 17.93 -22.81 -3.42
C VAL A 54 17.92 -23.07 -4.91
N SER A 55 19.05 -23.45 -5.44
CA SER A 55 19.18 -23.84 -6.84
C SER A 55 20.05 -25.07 -6.97
N GLY A 56 19.79 -25.85 -7.99
CA GLY A 56 20.59 -27.02 -8.27
C GLY A 56 20.56 -27.37 -9.75
N ARG A 57 21.56 -28.13 -10.16
CA ARG A 57 21.73 -28.58 -11.52
C ARG A 57 22.15 -30.04 -11.55
N SER A 58 21.59 -30.79 -12.48
CA SER A 58 22.04 -32.12 -12.89
C SER A 58 22.28 -32.14 -14.40
N ASP A 59 22.71 -33.26 -14.96
CA ASP A 59 22.90 -33.38 -16.41
C ASP A 59 21.65 -33.13 -17.23
N LYS A 60 20.49 -33.38 -16.64
CA LYS A 60 19.19 -33.27 -17.34
C LYS A 60 18.26 -32.18 -16.81
N SER A 61 18.54 -31.67 -15.61
CA SER A 61 17.59 -30.75 -14.93
C SER A 61 18.30 -29.57 -14.31
N ASN A 62 17.67 -28.42 -14.35
CA ASN A 62 18.02 -27.25 -13.56
C ASN A 62 16.79 -26.83 -12.77
N TYR A 63 16.99 -26.42 -11.53
CA TYR A 63 15.92 -25.85 -10.73
C TYR A 63 16.40 -24.63 -9.94
N TYR A 64 15.47 -23.75 -9.70
CA TYR A 64 15.62 -22.59 -8.82
C TYR A 64 14.31 -22.38 -8.07
N LEU A 65 14.38 -22.38 -6.75
CA LEU A 65 13.27 -22.08 -5.85
C LEU A 65 13.65 -20.90 -4.97
N ALA A 66 12.76 -19.97 -4.78
CA ALA A 66 12.98 -18.84 -3.87
C ALA A 66 11.68 -18.49 -3.15
N GLY A 67 11.79 -18.15 -1.87
CA GLY A 67 10.73 -17.57 -1.07
C GLY A 67 11.15 -16.21 -0.54
N GLY A 68 10.25 -15.24 -0.55
CA GLY A 68 10.47 -13.89 -0.08
C GLY A 68 9.40 -13.47 0.92
N TYR A 69 9.80 -12.65 1.88
CA TYR A 69 8.93 -11.97 2.82
C TYR A 69 9.35 -10.52 2.93
N LEU A 70 8.39 -9.63 2.73
CA LEU A 70 8.52 -8.19 2.93
C LEU A 70 7.49 -7.75 3.97
N ASP A 71 7.94 -7.05 5.00
CA ASP A 71 7.11 -6.29 5.93
C ASP A 71 7.68 -4.87 5.99
N ASN A 72 6.99 -3.93 5.36
CA ASN A 72 7.42 -2.55 5.25
C ASN A 72 6.40 -1.65 5.93
N ASN A 73 6.73 -1.21 7.13
CA ASN A 73 5.94 -0.24 7.86
C ASN A 73 6.21 1.16 7.32
N GLY A 74 5.15 1.92 7.09
CA GLY A 74 5.27 3.32 6.70
C GLY A 74 5.59 4.23 7.89
N ILE A 75 6.17 5.38 7.61
CA ILE A 75 6.46 6.43 8.60
C ILE A 75 5.19 7.06 9.17
N ILE A 76 4.09 7.04 8.44
CA ILE A 76 2.77 7.43 8.94
C ILE A 76 2.16 6.21 9.63
N ARG A 77 1.58 6.40 10.82
CA ARG A 77 0.87 5.32 11.54
C ARG A 77 -0.23 4.72 10.65
N ASN A 78 -0.59 3.48 10.92
CA ASN A 78 -1.62 2.74 10.17
C ASN A 78 -1.30 2.55 8.67
N THR A 79 -0.02 2.68 8.28
CA THR A 79 0.44 2.31 6.94
C THR A 79 1.41 1.15 7.00
N ASN A 80 1.17 0.14 6.18
CA ASN A 80 1.98 -1.07 6.12
C ASN A 80 1.82 -1.76 4.75
N VAL A 81 2.90 -2.35 4.27
CA VAL A 81 2.90 -3.27 3.13
C VAL A 81 3.51 -4.58 3.57
N ARG A 82 2.75 -5.66 3.48
CA ARG A 82 3.23 -7.01 3.73
C ARG A 82 3.09 -7.86 2.47
N GLN A 83 4.16 -8.54 2.09
CA GLN A 83 4.17 -9.35 0.89
C GLN A 83 4.88 -10.68 1.14
N TYR A 84 4.29 -11.74 0.62
CA TYR A 84 4.88 -13.05 0.49
C TYR A 84 5.05 -13.35 -0.99
N ASP A 85 6.21 -13.82 -1.40
CA ASP A 85 6.43 -14.27 -2.77
C ASP A 85 7.13 -15.63 -2.80
N PHE A 86 6.74 -16.43 -3.79
CA PHE A 86 7.36 -17.71 -4.09
C PHE A 86 7.66 -17.77 -5.58
N ARG A 87 8.86 -18.18 -5.93
CA ARG A 87 9.29 -18.38 -7.31
C ARG A 87 9.83 -19.78 -7.49
N ALA A 88 9.38 -20.44 -8.56
CA ALA A 88 9.88 -21.73 -8.99
C ALA A 88 10.22 -21.70 -10.48
N ASN A 89 11.46 -22.03 -10.81
CA ASN A 89 11.88 -22.25 -12.19
C ASN A 89 12.40 -23.68 -12.27
N PHE A 90 11.97 -24.39 -13.29
CA PHE A 90 12.39 -25.76 -13.51
C PHE A 90 12.58 -26.01 -14.99
N ASP A 91 13.70 -26.59 -15.37
CA ASP A 91 14.04 -27.03 -16.71
C ASP A 91 14.40 -28.51 -16.68
N HIS A 92 13.88 -29.28 -17.60
CA HIS A 92 14.19 -30.71 -17.71
C HIS A 92 14.36 -31.14 -19.16
N ARG A 93 15.40 -31.89 -19.43
CA ARG A 93 15.64 -32.52 -20.72
C ARG A 93 15.04 -33.92 -20.72
N ILE A 94 13.88 -34.08 -21.29
CA ILE A 94 13.15 -35.36 -21.40
C ILE A 94 13.91 -36.31 -22.34
N ALA A 95 14.36 -35.76 -23.47
CA ALA A 95 15.12 -36.49 -24.47
C ALA A 95 16.27 -35.63 -25.01
N LYS A 96 17.16 -36.20 -25.83
CA LYS A 96 18.26 -35.44 -26.45
C LYS A 96 17.77 -34.27 -27.29
N PHE A 97 16.54 -34.35 -27.77
CA PHE A 97 15.92 -33.38 -28.66
C PHE A 97 14.72 -32.66 -28.07
N ILE A 98 14.32 -32.96 -26.82
CA ILE A 98 13.20 -32.30 -26.11
C ILE A 98 13.64 -31.74 -24.78
N LYS A 99 13.47 -30.44 -24.60
CA LYS A 99 13.62 -29.76 -23.31
C LYS A 99 12.28 -29.10 -22.97
N VAL A 100 11.83 -29.27 -21.73
CA VAL A 100 10.65 -28.59 -21.18
C VAL A 100 11.06 -27.79 -19.98
N GLY A 101 10.28 -26.76 -19.66
CA GLY A 101 10.51 -26.02 -18.44
C GLY A 101 9.31 -25.18 -18.04
N THR A 102 9.37 -24.73 -16.81
CA THR A 102 8.38 -23.83 -16.23
C THR A 102 9.06 -22.70 -15.47
N LYS A 103 8.44 -21.53 -15.49
CA LYS A 103 8.78 -20.41 -14.62
C LYS A 103 7.49 -19.93 -13.99
N THR A 104 7.42 -19.98 -12.68
CA THR A 104 6.21 -19.60 -11.93
C THR A 104 6.56 -18.68 -10.80
N THR A 105 5.77 -17.65 -10.63
CA THR A 105 5.84 -16.73 -9.48
C THR A 105 4.44 -16.59 -8.91
N VAL A 106 4.33 -16.79 -7.60
CA VAL A 106 3.10 -16.57 -6.83
C VAL A 106 3.41 -15.50 -5.81
N SER A 107 2.53 -14.54 -5.65
CA SER A 107 2.66 -13.53 -4.58
C SER A 107 1.31 -13.18 -3.99
N ASN A 108 1.32 -12.89 -2.69
CA ASN A 108 0.22 -12.26 -1.98
C ASN A 108 0.75 -10.99 -1.32
N ARG A 109 0.06 -9.87 -1.55
CA ARG A 109 0.43 -8.56 -1.03
C ARG A 109 -0.76 -7.92 -0.35
N LYS A 110 -0.57 -7.59 0.92
CA LYS A 110 -1.52 -6.80 1.71
C LYS A 110 -0.96 -5.40 1.90
N ASN A 111 -1.78 -4.40 1.62
CA ASN A 111 -1.46 -3.00 1.90
C ASN A 111 -2.50 -2.45 2.87
N GLN A 112 -2.03 -1.65 3.81
CA GLN A 112 -2.86 -0.79 4.64
C GLN A 112 -2.36 0.64 4.44
N MET A 113 -3.28 1.54 4.12
CA MET A 113 -2.99 2.93 3.77
C MET A 113 -3.86 3.85 4.62
N THR A 114 -3.35 5.00 4.98
CA THR A 114 -4.14 6.02 5.66
C THR A 114 -4.85 6.92 4.67
N GLN A 115 -4.41 6.92 3.42
CA GLN A 115 -5.06 7.64 2.34
C GLN A 115 -4.55 7.24 0.99
N GLY A 116 -5.47 7.01 0.07
CA GLY A 116 -5.17 6.97 -1.33
C GLY A 116 -5.76 8.20 -2.01
N THR A 117 -4.98 8.85 -2.86
CA THR A 117 -5.55 9.65 -3.92
C THR A 117 -6.44 8.75 -4.75
N GLU A 118 -7.75 9.02 -4.78
CA GLU A 118 -8.62 8.35 -5.74
C GLU A 118 -8.28 8.84 -7.15
N PRO A 119 -7.86 7.96 -8.05
CA PRO A 119 -7.87 8.32 -9.47
C PRO A 119 -9.33 8.51 -9.88
N GLY A 120 -9.74 9.71 -10.18
CA GLY A 120 -11.09 10.05 -10.64
C GLY A 120 -12.04 10.64 -9.61
N GLY A 121 -11.60 10.90 -8.38
CA GLY A 121 -12.38 11.68 -7.42
C GLY A 121 -12.47 13.16 -7.82
N THR A 122 -13.60 13.80 -7.54
CA THR A 122 -13.74 15.24 -7.69
C THR A 122 -12.61 15.96 -6.95
N GLN A 123 -12.11 17.06 -7.50
CA GLN A 123 -10.94 17.79 -6.97
C GLN A 123 -11.05 18.16 -5.47
N ASN A 124 -12.24 18.25 -4.93
CA ASN A 124 -12.51 18.56 -3.53
C ASN A 124 -12.18 17.37 -2.60
N ALA A 125 -12.44 16.12 -3.00
CA ALA A 125 -12.09 14.95 -2.22
C ALA A 125 -10.56 14.74 -2.08
N THR A 126 -9.79 15.18 -3.06
CA THR A 126 -8.33 15.03 -3.06
C THR A 126 -7.63 15.99 -2.11
N ARG A 127 -8.22 17.12 -1.80
CA ARG A 127 -7.63 18.14 -0.90
C ARG A 127 -7.85 17.82 0.58
N ALA A 128 -9.02 17.31 0.93
CA ALA A 128 -9.39 17.02 2.32
C ALA A 128 -8.69 15.76 2.88
N THR A 129 -8.10 14.94 2.05
CA THR A 129 -7.72 13.57 2.42
C THR A 129 -6.22 13.32 2.60
N SER A 130 -5.33 14.29 2.45
CA SER A 130 -3.90 14.05 2.69
C SER A 130 -3.57 14.09 4.18
N MET A 131 -3.18 12.94 4.77
CA MET A 131 -2.77 12.87 6.18
C MET A 131 -1.65 13.88 6.52
N ILE A 132 -0.72 14.10 5.60
CA ILE A 132 0.33 15.10 5.77
C ILE A 132 -0.28 16.51 5.85
N ARG A 133 -1.27 16.82 5.02
CA ARG A 133 -1.95 18.09 5.06
C ARG A 133 -2.77 18.26 6.34
N GLN A 134 -3.50 17.23 6.76
CA GLN A 134 -4.23 17.23 8.02
C GLN A 134 -3.27 17.51 9.19
N MET A 135 -2.20 16.75 9.26
CA MET A 135 -1.16 16.87 10.28
C MET A 135 -0.55 18.29 10.38
N LEU A 136 -0.30 18.92 9.22
CA LEU A 136 0.32 20.26 9.19
C LEU A 136 -0.69 21.39 9.34
N GLY A 137 -1.95 21.15 9.12
CA GLY A 137 -3.03 22.14 9.20
C GLY A 137 -3.89 22.05 10.46
N SER A 138 -3.74 20.99 11.26
CA SER A 138 -4.45 20.88 12.55
C SER A 138 -3.95 21.89 13.55
N LYS A 139 -4.85 22.45 14.37
CA LYS A 139 -4.53 23.31 15.49
C LYS A 139 -3.58 22.57 16.45
N PRO A 140 -2.55 23.20 17.04
CA PRO A 140 -1.52 22.51 17.83
C PRO A 140 -1.98 22.12 19.24
N TYR A 141 -3.23 21.73 19.41
CA TYR A 141 -3.80 21.32 20.68
C TYR A 141 -4.98 20.35 20.49
N VAL A 142 -5.35 19.71 21.59
CA VAL A 142 -6.62 19.01 21.78
C VAL A 142 -7.29 19.56 23.02
N THR A 143 -8.62 19.44 23.09
CA THR A 143 -9.36 19.80 24.29
C THR A 143 -9.46 18.63 25.23
N THR A 144 -9.79 18.87 26.51
CA THR A 144 -9.99 17.81 27.51
C THR A 144 -11.11 16.85 27.18
N SER A 145 -12.09 17.27 26.39
CA SER A 145 -13.13 16.38 25.83
C SER A 145 -12.62 15.47 24.70
N GLY A 146 -11.38 15.67 24.24
CA GLY A 146 -10.82 14.96 23.09
C GLY A 146 -11.40 15.41 21.75
N GLU A 147 -12.22 16.45 21.74
CA GLU A 147 -12.72 17.05 20.51
C GLU A 147 -11.61 17.87 19.87
N ASP A 148 -11.20 17.46 18.69
CA ASP A 148 -10.41 18.29 17.80
C ASP A 148 -11.38 19.30 17.18
N LEU A 149 -11.35 20.53 17.69
CA LEU A 149 -12.21 21.62 17.26
C LEU A 149 -11.77 22.12 15.88
N GLY A 150 -12.06 21.35 14.84
CA GLY A 150 -11.99 21.82 13.48
C GLY A 150 -13.22 22.65 13.14
N ASP A 151 -13.09 23.98 13.09
CA ASP A 151 -14.20 24.89 12.80
C ASP A 151 -14.60 24.95 11.31
N GLU A 152 -13.88 24.25 10.45
CA GLU A 152 -14.20 24.24 9.03
C GLU A 152 -14.88 22.93 8.64
N GLU A 153 -15.99 23.00 7.93
CA GLU A 153 -16.79 21.86 7.44
C GLU A 153 -15.96 20.77 6.74
N ASP A 154 -14.78 21.11 6.23
CA ASP A 154 -13.87 20.22 5.52
C ASP A 154 -12.71 19.66 6.40
N TYR A 155 -12.63 20.04 7.69
CA TYR A 155 -11.47 19.77 8.54
C TYR A 155 -11.87 18.99 9.79
N LYS A 156 -11.71 17.69 9.76
CA LYS A 156 -12.11 16.80 10.85
C LYS A 156 -10.95 16.31 11.73
N GLY A 157 -9.87 17.06 11.81
CA GLY A 157 -8.74 16.75 12.67
C GLY A 157 -7.92 15.51 12.31
N THR A 158 -6.65 15.58 12.64
CA THR A 158 -5.68 14.53 12.33
C THR A 158 -5.98 13.22 13.06
N ASP A 159 -6.39 13.31 14.32
CA ASP A 159 -6.70 12.13 15.14
C ASP A 159 -7.91 11.37 14.58
N LEU A 160 -8.95 12.08 14.23
CA LEU A 160 -10.17 11.49 13.68
C LEU A 160 -9.90 10.76 12.36
N TRP A 161 -9.12 11.37 11.46
CA TRP A 161 -8.72 10.72 10.21
C TRP A 161 -7.86 9.49 10.43
N LEU A 162 -6.91 9.56 11.38
CA LEU A 162 -6.01 8.46 11.64
C LEU A 162 -6.73 7.24 12.23
N ASN A 163 -7.78 7.48 13.05
CA ASN A 163 -8.49 6.43 13.78
C ASN A 163 -9.82 6.01 13.13
N SER A 164 -10.38 6.81 12.23
CA SER A 164 -11.70 6.56 11.65
C SER A 164 -11.68 6.27 10.14
N TYR A 165 -10.50 6.34 9.51
CA TYR A 165 -10.33 5.99 8.11
C TYR A 165 -9.52 4.71 7.96
N GLU A 166 -10.05 3.77 7.19
CA GLU A 166 -9.36 2.54 6.83
C GLU A 166 -9.32 2.37 5.32
N ASP A 167 -8.16 2.03 4.77
CA ASP A 167 -7.97 1.70 3.36
C ASP A 167 -7.03 0.51 3.26
N GLY A 168 -7.60 -0.64 2.97
CA GLY A 168 -6.88 -1.90 2.88
C GLY A 168 -7.01 -2.53 1.50
N SER A 169 -5.94 -3.17 1.02
CA SER A 169 -6.03 -4.01 -0.16
C SER A 169 -5.28 -5.32 0.00
N ASP A 170 -5.86 -6.39 -0.54
CA ASP A 170 -5.26 -7.72 -0.66
C ASP A 170 -5.14 -8.06 -2.14
N GLU A 171 -3.94 -8.39 -2.60
CA GLU A 171 -3.66 -8.70 -3.98
C GLU A 171 -2.96 -10.05 -4.08
N PHE A 172 -3.63 -11.01 -4.71
CA PHE A 172 -3.03 -12.28 -5.13
C PHE A 172 -2.63 -12.21 -6.59
N ARG A 173 -1.43 -12.65 -6.91
CA ARG A 173 -0.94 -12.74 -8.27
C ARG A 173 -0.24 -14.07 -8.53
N LEU A 174 -0.59 -14.70 -9.62
CA LEU A 174 0.06 -15.88 -10.17
C LEU A 174 0.52 -15.54 -11.60
N SER A 175 1.82 -15.56 -11.84
CA SER A 175 2.42 -15.45 -13.17
C SER A 175 3.20 -16.70 -13.45
N GLY A 176 2.98 -17.29 -14.61
CA GLY A 176 3.65 -18.54 -14.98
C GLY A 176 3.83 -18.70 -16.47
N SER A 177 4.82 -19.50 -16.85
CA SER A 177 4.98 -19.96 -18.22
C SER A 177 5.46 -21.41 -18.23
N LEU A 178 4.93 -22.15 -19.20
CA LEU A 178 5.37 -23.49 -19.58
C LEU A 178 5.97 -23.41 -20.98
N TYR A 179 7.08 -24.06 -21.21
CA TYR A 179 7.64 -24.13 -22.55
C TYR A 179 8.13 -25.52 -22.91
N ALA A 180 8.09 -25.81 -24.19
CA ALA A 180 8.74 -26.96 -24.79
C ALA A 180 9.66 -26.46 -25.92
N ASP A 181 10.89 -26.94 -25.92
CA ASP A 181 11.90 -26.68 -26.96
C ASP A 181 12.25 -28.01 -27.60
N ILE A 182 11.94 -28.16 -28.88
CA ILE A 182 12.06 -29.41 -29.63
C ILE A 182 13.04 -29.18 -30.78
N ARG A 183 14.17 -29.87 -30.74
CA ARG A 183 15.14 -29.90 -31.85
C ARG A 183 14.66 -30.84 -32.95
N LEU A 184 14.20 -30.30 -34.03
CA LEU A 184 13.65 -31.07 -35.18
C LEU A 184 14.78 -31.65 -36.02
N THR A 185 15.81 -30.85 -36.28
CA THR A 185 16.99 -31.27 -37.03
C THR A 185 18.26 -30.65 -36.36
N LYS A 186 19.42 -30.84 -36.99
CA LYS A 186 20.67 -30.21 -36.49
C LYS A 186 20.67 -28.68 -36.60
N TRP A 187 19.84 -28.14 -37.48
CA TRP A 187 19.77 -26.72 -37.84
C TRP A 187 18.40 -26.11 -37.61
N LEU A 188 17.40 -26.87 -37.15
CA LEU A 188 16.05 -26.38 -36.91
C LEU A 188 15.55 -26.81 -35.54
N SER A 189 15.08 -25.86 -34.76
CA SER A 189 14.35 -26.11 -33.53
C SER A 189 13.00 -25.39 -33.52
N PHE A 190 12.05 -25.99 -32.82
CA PHE A 190 10.73 -25.41 -32.56
C PHE A 190 10.55 -25.21 -31.07
N LYS A 191 10.24 -23.99 -30.67
CA LYS A 191 9.92 -23.64 -29.30
C LYS A 191 8.50 -23.14 -29.19
N THR A 192 7.73 -23.77 -28.33
CA THR A 192 6.39 -23.26 -27.93
C THR A 192 6.42 -22.84 -26.47
N THR A 193 5.76 -21.73 -26.15
CA THR A 193 5.65 -21.19 -24.79
C THR A 193 4.20 -20.82 -24.54
N PHE A 194 3.63 -21.33 -23.47
CA PHE A 194 2.34 -20.91 -22.92
C PHE A 194 2.60 -20.07 -21.68
N GLY A 195 2.15 -18.83 -21.69
CA GLY A 195 2.24 -17.90 -20.56
C GLY A 195 0.88 -17.60 -19.98
N THR A 196 0.82 -17.39 -18.66
CA THR A 196 -0.39 -16.97 -17.95
C THR A 196 -0.05 -15.97 -16.86
N ASP A 197 -0.93 -14.99 -16.67
CA ASP A 197 -0.89 -14.02 -15.56
C ASP A 197 -2.32 -13.89 -15.01
N TYR A 198 -2.49 -14.27 -13.76
CA TYR A 198 -3.73 -14.13 -13.00
C TYR A 198 -3.51 -13.14 -11.88
N ARG A 199 -4.42 -12.19 -11.73
CA ARG A 199 -4.42 -11.19 -10.67
C ARG A 199 -5.82 -11.08 -10.09
N ASN A 200 -5.92 -11.17 -8.77
CA ASN A 200 -7.10 -10.81 -8.01
C ASN A 200 -6.68 -9.76 -6.98
N LYS A 201 -7.33 -8.60 -7.00
CA LYS A 201 -7.10 -7.53 -6.04
C LYS A 201 -8.42 -7.07 -5.46
N ASN A 202 -8.55 -7.20 -4.15
CA ASN A 202 -9.65 -6.69 -3.36
C ASN A 202 -9.18 -5.44 -2.61
N ARG A 203 -10.00 -4.40 -2.60
CA ARG A 203 -9.76 -3.19 -1.81
C ARG A 203 -11.01 -2.85 -1.03
N THR A 204 -10.84 -2.63 0.25
CA THR A 204 -11.88 -2.16 1.17
C THR A 204 -11.50 -0.78 1.68
N ARG A 205 -12.47 0.12 1.72
CA ARG A 205 -12.35 1.44 2.34
C ARG A 205 -13.48 1.62 3.31
N PHE A 206 -13.17 2.23 4.44
CA PHE A 206 -14.16 2.61 5.43
C PHE A 206 -13.89 4.04 5.90
N TYR A 207 -14.93 4.84 5.90
CA TYR A 207 -14.97 6.17 6.45
C TYR A 207 -15.87 6.12 7.69
N GLY A 208 -15.33 6.43 8.86
CA GLY A 208 -16.10 6.48 10.09
C GLY A 208 -17.16 7.57 10.06
N GLN A 209 -18.15 7.42 10.87
CA GLN A 209 -19.34 8.31 10.91
C GLN A 209 -19.01 9.78 11.22
N TYR A 210 -17.85 10.03 11.84
CA TYR A 210 -17.43 11.39 12.20
C TYR A 210 -16.62 12.09 11.09
N LEU A 211 -16.27 11.38 10.02
CA LEU A 211 -15.66 11.97 8.85
C LEU A 211 -16.74 12.48 7.89
N ASP A 212 -16.52 13.63 7.24
CA ASP A 212 -17.51 14.24 6.33
C ASP A 212 -17.96 13.28 5.22
N ASN A 213 -17.04 12.50 4.70
CA ASN A 213 -17.36 11.47 3.71
C ASN A 213 -18.02 10.23 4.32
N GLY A 214 -18.13 10.18 5.65
CA GLY A 214 -18.66 9.02 6.37
C GLY A 214 -20.16 9.00 6.51
N LEU A 215 -20.81 10.14 6.71
CA LEU A 215 -22.27 10.30 6.83
C LEU A 215 -22.96 9.09 7.49
N ASN A 216 -22.70 8.83 8.76
CA ASN A 216 -23.16 7.64 9.51
C ASN A 216 -22.40 6.34 9.21
N GLY A 217 -21.21 6.46 8.64
CA GLY A 217 -20.36 5.33 8.24
C GLY A 217 -20.55 4.99 6.75
N ARG A 218 -19.47 5.07 5.99
CA ARG A 218 -19.45 4.72 4.57
C ARG A 218 -18.39 3.66 4.32
N ALA A 219 -18.80 2.55 3.73
CA ALA A 219 -17.90 1.50 3.28
C ALA A 219 -17.87 1.43 1.75
N GLY A 220 -16.68 1.18 1.19
CA GLY A 220 -16.49 0.93 -0.22
C GLY A 220 -15.70 -0.36 -0.42
N PHE A 221 -16.15 -1.18 -1.35
CA PHE A 221 -15.45 -2.39 -1.79
C PHE A 221 -15.21 -2.32 -3.28
N SER A 222 -14.03 -2.71 -3.71
CA SER A 222 -13.72 -2.87 -5.12
C SER A 222 -12.92 -4.14 -5.34
N GLU A 223 -13.27 -4.87 -6.39
CA GLU A 223 -12.58 -6.07 -6.81
C GLU A 223 -12.07 -5.90 -8.24
N LEU A 224 -10.86 -6.35 -8.49
CA LEU A 224 -10.26 -6.45 -9.82
C LEU A 224 -9.78 -7.88 -10.02
N VAL A 225 -10.39 -8.57 -10.97
CA VAL A 225 -9.93 -9.87 -11.44
C VAL A 225 -9.43 -9.70 -12.86
N ALA A 226 -8.19 -10.09 -13.11
CA ALA A 226 -7.61 -10.08 -14.44
C ALA A 226 -6.96 -11.43 -14.73
N PHE A 227 -7.28 -11.99 -15.88
CA PHE A 227 -6.65 -13.19 -16.39
C PHE A 227 -6.15 -12.92 -17.81
N ARG A 228 -4.88 -13.21 -18.03
CA ARG A 228 -4.23 -13.07 -19.33
C ARG A 228 -3.50 -14.36 -19.66
N TYR A 229 -3.49 -14.72 -20.92
CA TYR A 229 -2.66 -15.80 -21.42
C TYR A 229 -2.07 -15.42 -22.77
N ASN A 230 -0.96 -16.02 -23.11
CA ASN A 230 -0.32 -15.93 -24.41
C ASN A 230 0.26 -17.28 -24.82
N VAL A 231 0.30 -17.50 -26.12
CA VAL A 231 0.97 -18.66 -26.73
C VAL A 231 1.93 -18.14 -27.79
N ASP A 232 3.20 -18.43 -27.60
CA ASP A 232 4.24 -18.03 -28.56
C ASP A 232 4.85 -19.27 -29.17
N ASN A 233 4.97 -19.25 -30.49
CA ASN A 233 5.59 -20.32 -31.27
C ASN A 233 6.74 -19.74 -32.10
N MET A 234 7.91 -20.36 -32.01
CA MET A 234 9.12 -19.87 -32.66
C MET A 234 9.88 -21.01 -33.32
N PHE A 235 10.27 -20.81 -34.53
CA PHE A 235 11.25 -21.64 -35.23
C PHE A 235 12.60 -20.93 -35.22
N ASN A 236 13.66 -21.66 -34.91
CA ASN A 236 15.05 -21.17 -34.87
C ASN A 236 15.94 -22.11 -35.68
#